data_22b0b61814b2a2467f5a6f4a9d24e795
#
_entry.id   22b0b61814b2a2467f5a6f4a9d24e795
#
_cell.length_a   1.000
_cell.length_b   1.000
_cell.length_c   1.000
_cell.angle_alpha   90.00
_cell.angle_beta   90.00
_cell.angle_gamma   90.00
#
_symmetry.space_group_name_H-M   'P 1'
#
loop_
_entity.id
_entity.type
_entity.pdbx_description
1 polymer ?
#
loop_
_entity_poly.entity_id
_entity_poly.type
_entity_poly.pdbx_seq_one_letter_code
_entity_poly.pdbx_strand_id
1 'polypeptide(L)'
;MPAQGAPARATAYRWLAFMASEIYPFVEIADYPARFVPQGSAAEALKQVAIARIRERLLLIERVVAGPFLLPGGFSLLDIYAAMFSRWSIGAVWRDQNLPQLTRLAKAVSQRPAIAPVWKRHFERG
;
A
#
# COMPACT_ATOMS: atom_id res chain seq x y z
N MET A 1 4.82 -12.84 -10.28
CA MET A 1 4.45 -13.80 -9.21
C MET A 1 5.40 -14.97 -9.23
N PRO A 2 5.78 -15.55 -8.06
CA PRO A 2 6.58 -16.77 -8.02
C PRO A 2 5.93 -17.91 -8.80
N ALA A 3 6.74 -18.86 -9.27
CA ALA A 3 6.28 -19.99 -10.06
C ALA A 3 5.23 -20.82 -9.31
N GLN A 4 4.35 -21.45 -10.08
CA GLN A 4 3.36 -22.37 -9.50
C GLN A 4 4.07 -23.51 -8.78
N GLY A 5 3.58 -23.86 -7.58
CA GLY A 5 4.19 -24.89 -6.73
C GLY A 5 5.40 -24.42 -5.90
N ALA A 6 5.96 -23.25 -6.16
CA ALA A 6 7.06 -22.73 -5.34
C ALA A 6 6.55 -22.29 -3.95
N PRO A 7 7.29 -22.55 -2.85
CA PRO A 7 6.92 -22.09 -1.50
C PRO A 7 6.72 -20.58 -1.43
N ALA A 8 7.52 -19.80 -2.14
CA ALA A 8 7.39 -18.34 -2.22
C ALA A 8 6.04 -17.88 -2.78
N ARG A 9 5.33 -18.72 -3.54
CA ARG A 9 4.01 -18.39 -4.07
C ARG A 9 2.94 -18.35 -2.98
N ALA A 10 3.00 -19.26 -2.02
CA ALA A 10 2.10 -19.23 -0.86
C ALA A 10 2.29 -17.96 -0.03
N THR A 11 3.53 -17.55 0.20
CA THR A 11 3.87 -16.27 0.85
C THR A 11 3.32 -15.08 0.06
N ALA A 12 3.46 -15.11 -1.27
CA ALA A 12 2.94 -14.07 -2.14
C ALA A 12 1.41 -13.94 -2.04
N TYR A 13 0.68 -15.06 -2.09
CA TYR A 13 -0.77 -15.05 -1.92
C TYR A 13 -1.20 -14.57 -0.54
N ARG A 14 -0.48 -14.93 0.50
CA ARG A 14 -0.75 -14.43 1.86
C ARG A 14 -0.67 -12.90 1.93
N TRP A 15 0.37 -12.30 1.40
CA TRP A 15 0.52 -10.85 1.38
C TRP A 15 -0.49 -10.16 0.47
N LEU A 16 -0.82 -10.77 -0.67
CA LEU A 16 -1.86 -10.26 -1.55
C LEU A 16 -3.22 -10.24 -0.85
N ALA A 17 -3.59 -11.34 -0.19
CA ALA A 17 -4.82 -11.43 0.60
C ALA A 17 -4.83 -10.42 1.75
N PHE A 18 -3.70 -10.28 2.46
CA PHE A 18 -3.55 -9.28 3.53
C PHE A 18 -3.82 -7.87 3.02
N MET A 19 -3.21 -7.45 1.92
CA MET A 19 -3.43 -6.12 1.35
C MET A 19 -4.87 -5.93 0.89
N ALA A 20 -5.47 -6.94 0.27
CA ALA A 20 -6.84 -6.86 -0.24
C ALA A 20 -7.89 -6.82 0.87
N SER A 21 -7.69 -7.51 1.98
CA SER A 21 -8.67 -7.64 3.07
C SER A 21 -8.40 -6.71 4.25
N GLU A 22 -7.14 -6.41 4.55
CA GLU A 22 -6.75 -5.66 5.74
C GLU A 22 -6.38 -4.19 5.47
N ILE A 23 -6.11 -3.82 4.22
CA ILE A 23 -5.79 -2.43 3.85
C ILE A 23 -6.89 -1.81 3.01
N TYR A 24 -7.28 -2.46 1.92
CA TYR A 24 -8.19 -1.88 0.92
C TYR A 24 -9.53 -1.42 1.51
N PRO A 25 -10.23 -2.17 2.39
CA PRO A 25 -11.48 -1.72 2.99
C PRO A 25 -11.35 -0.43 3.81
N PHE A 26 -10.22 -0.25 4.49
CA PHE A 26 -9.96 0.98 5.24
C PHE A 26 -9.69 2.19 4.35
N VAL A 27 -9.19 1.99 3.13
CA VAL A 27 -9.06 3.07 2.15
C VAL A 27 -10.42 3.64 1.79
N GLU A 28 -11.43 2.80 1.53
CA GLU A 28 -12.79 3.27 1.27
C GLU A 28 -13.36 4.06 2.46
N ILE A 29 -13.16 3.56 3.67
CA ILE A 29 -13.63 4.25 4.88
C ILE A 29 -12.92 5.59 5.06
N ALA A 30 -11.61 5.66 4.81
CA ALA A 30 -10.83 6.89 4.91
C ALA A 30 -11.26 7.93 3.86
N ASP A 31 -11.53 7.48 2.63
CA ASP A 31 -11.87 8.38 1.52
C ASP A 31 -13.35 8.81 1.56
N TYR A 32 -14.23 7.92 2.01
CA TYR A 32 -15.69 8.14 2.01
C TYR A 32 -16.34 7.77 3.33
N PRO A 33 -15.94 8.36 4.47
CA PRO A 33 -16.46 7.98 5.79
C PRO A 33 -17.97 8.21 5.93
N ALA A 34 -18.52 9.17 5.19
CA ALA A 34 -19.96 9.46 5.20
C ALA A 34 -20.83 8.37 4.57
N ARG A 35 -20.23 7.37 3.92
CA ARG A 35 -20.96 6.15 3.49
C ARG A 35 -21.30 5.22 4.65
N PHE A 36 -20.62 5.36 5.78
CA PHE A 36 -20.71 4.45 6.93
C PHE A 36 -21.33 5.10 8.16
N VAL A 37 -21.18 6.41 8.33
CA VAL A 37 -21.70 7.19 9.45
C VAL A 37 -22.18 8.55 8.98
N PRO A 38 -23.02 9.27 9.78
CA PRO A 38 -23.44 10.63 9.44
C PRO A 38 -22.25 11.57 9.25
N GLN A 39 -22.40 12.52 8.35
CA GLN A 39 -21.40 13.58 8.13
C GLN A 39 -21.17 14.41 9.39
N GLY A 40 -19.98 15.01 9.47
CA GLY A 40 -19.58 15.83 10.60
C GLY A 40 -18.53 15.15 11.48
N SER A 41 -18.64 15.32 12.79
CA SER A 41 -17.62 14.83 13.74
C SER A 41 -17.48 13.30 13.75
N ALA A 42 -18.58 12.57 13.56
CA ALA A 42 -18.54 11.10 13.47
C ALA A 42 -17.76 10.62 12.24
N ALA A 43 -18.00 11.23 11.09
CA ALA A 43 -17.28 10.89 9.85
C ALA A 43 -15.78 11.24 9.95
N GLU A 44 -15.44 12.38 10.53
CA GLU A 44 -14.04 12.76 10.73
C GLU A 44 -13.33 11.82 11.70
N ALA A 45 -13.97 11.44 12.81
CA ALA A 45 -13.42 10.48 13.75
C ALA A 45 -13.19 9.11 13.11
N LEU A 46 -14.16 8.63 12.33
CA LEU A 46 -14.03 7.35 11.60
C LEU A 46 -12.89 7.40 10.57
N LYS A 47 -12.75 8.50 9.85
CA LYS A 47 -11.65 8.72 8.91
C LYS A 47 -10.29 8.59 9.60
N GLN A 48 -10.11 9.23 10.75
CA GLN A 48 -8.86 9.15 11.50
C GLN A 48 -8.55 7.73 11.97
N VAL A 49 -9.55 6.99 12.43
CA VAL A 49 -9.40 5.58 12.80
C VAL A 49 -8.97 4.74 11.58
N ALA A 50 -9.62 4.95 10.44
CA ALA A 50 -9.27 4.23 9.21
C ALA A 50 -7.83 4.50 8.76
N ILE A 51 -7.40 5.76 8.79
CA ILE A 51 -6.01 6.14 8.46
C ILE A 51 -5.02 5.46 9.42
N ALA A 52 -5.31 5.46 10.72
CA ALA A 52 -4.46 4.80 11.70
C ALA A 52 -4.35 3.28 11.42
N ARG A 53 -5.45 2.63 11.05
CA ARG A 53 -5.47 1.22 10.66
C ARG A 53 -4.64 0.94 9.41
N ILE A 54 -4.74 1.77 8.39
CA ILE A 54 -3.92 1.64 7.17
C ILE A 54 -2.43 1.76 7.54
N ARG A 55 -2.07 2.76 8.34
CA ARG A 55 -0.69 2.98 8.80
C ARG A 55 -0.11 1.78 9.54
N GLU A 56 -0.86 1.20 10.49
CA GLU A 56 -0.45 -0.01 11.21
C GLU A 56 -0.15 -1.17 10.28
N ARG A 57 -0.99 -1.40 9.27
CA ARG A 57 -0.83 -2.50 8.31
C ARG A 57 0.35 -2.27 7.38
N LEU A 58 0.55 -1.04 6.94
CA LEU A 58 1.71 -0.69 6.12
C LEU A 58 3.03 -0.84 6.88
N LEU A 59 3.05 -0.59 8.20
CA LEU A 59 4.22 -0.86 9.03
C LEU A 59 4.55 -2.36 9.10
N LEU A 60 3.56 -3.23 9.05
CA LEU A 60 3.82 -4.68 8.96
C LEU A 60 4.52 -5.06 7.65
N ILE A 61 4.08 -4.47 6.54
CA ILE A 61 4.72 -4.67 5.23
C ILE A 61 6.13 -4.07 5.23
N GLU A 62 6.31 -2.88 5.77
CA GLU A 62 7.61 -2.20 5.88
C GLU A 62 8.69 -3.11 6.50
N ARG A 63 8.32 -3.87 7.53
CA ARG A 63 9.24 -4.77 8.25
C ARG A 63 9.70 -5.97 7.44
N VAL A 64 8.96 -6.38 6.43
CA VAL A 64 9.24 -7.59 5.65
C VAL A 64 9.77 -7.31 4.25
N VAL A 65 9.94 -6.05 3.86
CA VAL A 65 10.58 -5.70 2.60
C VAL A 65 12.04 -6.20 2.61
N ALA A 66 12.34 -7.16 1.73
CA ALA A 66 13.60 -7.90 1.76
C ALA A 66 14.74 -7.24 0.98
N GLY A 67 14.49 -6.13 0.31
CA GLY A 67 15.46 -5.44 -0.53
C GLY A 67 14.77 -4.35 -1.34
N PRO A 68 15.04 -4.21 -2.65
CA PRO A 68 14.32 -3.25 -3.48
C PRO A 68 12.84 -3.62 -3.66
N PHE A 69 12.47 -4.89 -3.41
CA PHE A 69 11.14 -5.43 -3.57
C PHE A 69 10.69 -6.21 -2.35
N LEU A 70 9.38 -6.51 -2.28
CA LEU A 70 8.78 -7.17 -1.13
C LEU A 70 9.28 -8.60 -0.95
N LEU A 71 9.40 -9.35 -2.04
CA LEU A 71 9.89 -10.73 -2.01
C LEU A 71 11.38 -10.82 -2.38
N PRO A 72 12.13 -11.75 -1.75
CA PRO A 72 13.54 -11.96 -2.07
C PRO A 72 13.81 -12.33 -3.53
N GLY A 73 12.85 -12.98 -4.18
CA GLY A 73 12.95 -13.42 -5.58
C GLY A 73 12.84 -12.32 -6.63
N GLY A 74 12.59 -11.08 -6.21
CA GLY A 74 12.53 -9.92 -7.11
C GLY A 74 11.13 -9.35 -7.30
N PHE A 75 10.99 -8.54 -8.33
CA PHE A 75 9.76 -7.81 -8.64
C PHE A 75 8.55 -8.72 -8.87
N SER A 76 7.43 -8.36 -8.28
CA SER A 76 6.16 -9.07 -8.43
C SER A 76 4.96 -8.11 -8.41
N LEU A 77 3.76 -8.63 -8.65
CA LEU A 77 2.50 -7.89 -8.51
C LEU A 77 2.35 -7.26 -7.11
N LEU A 78 2.89 -7.89 -6.09
CA LEU A 78 2.84 -7.38 -4.71
C LEU A 78 3.49 -6.01 -4.58
N ASP A 79 4.58 -5.77 -5.32
CA ASP A 79 5.30 -4.49 -5.30
C ASP A 79 4.46 -3.36 -5.88
N ILE A 80 3.74 -3.62 -6.96
CA ILE A 80 2.81 -2.65 -7.55
C ILE A 80 1.72 -2.31 -6.53
N TYR A 81 1.15 -3.33 -5.90
CA TYR A 81 0.06 -3.18 -4.95
C TYR A 81 0.50 -2.43 -3.68
N ALA A 82 1.64 -2.82 -3.11
CA ALA A 82 2.22 -2.14 -1.95
C ALA A 82 2.62 -0.70 -2.25
N ALA A 83 3.22 -0.44 -3.41
CA ALA A 83 3.59 0.90 -3.86
C ALA A 83 2.35 1.80 -3.96
N MET A 84 1.26 1.30 -4.53
CA MET A 84 0.00 2.01 -4.64
C MET A 84 -0.55 2.38 -3.25
N PHE A 85 -0.65 1.43 -2.33
CA PHE A 85 -1.15 1.69 -0.97
C PHE A 85 -0.29 2.69 -0.19
N SER A 86 1.01 2.72 -0.44
CA SER A 86 1.90 3.69 0.20
C SER A 86 1.62 5.14 -0.20
N ARG A 87 0.79 5.37 -1.24
CA ARG A 87 0.44 6.69 -1.75
C ARG A 87 -0.95 7.19 -1.34
N TRP A 88 -1.77 6.31 -0.79
CA TRP A 88 -3.16 6.64 -0.48
C TRP A 88 -3.38 6.93 1.00
N SER A 89 -4.08 8.04 1.28
CA SER A 89 -4.75 8.37 2.55
C SER A 89 -3.89 8.45 3.82
N ILE A 90 -2.58 8.19 3.75
CA ILE A 90 -1.72 8.10 4.95
C ILE A 90 -0.91 9.36 5.25
N GLY A 91 -0.90 10.31 4.32
CA GLY A 91 -0.09 11.53 4.42
C GLY A 91 1.38 11.33 4.04
N ALA A 92 1.88 12.22 3.17
CA ALA A 92 3.24 12.12 2.64
C ALA A 92 4.32 12.26 3.72
N VAL A 93 4.15 13.19 4.66
CA VAL A 93 5.11 13.41 5.75
C VAL A 93 5.23 12.17 6.63
N TRP A 94 4.09 11.60 7.04
CA TRP A 94 4.09 10.39 7.85
C TRP A 94 4.75 9.22 7.11
N ARG A 95 4.40 9.03 5.84
CA ARG A 95 5.00 7.99 4.99
C ARG A 95 6.52 8.10 4.94
N ASP A 96 7.01 9.29 4.64
CA ASP A 96 8.45 9.51 4.44
C ASP A 96 9.24 9.30 5.73
N GLN A 97 8.63 9.57 6.88
CA GLN A 97 9.23 9.33 8.20
C GLN A 97 9.16 7.87 8.66
N ASN A 98 8.12 7.12 8.28
CA ASN A 98 7.82 5.81 8.86
C ASN A 98 7.98 4.64 7.91
N LEU A 99 7.97 4.88 6.59
CA LEU A 99 8.00 3.83 5.55
C LEU A 99 9.17 4.00 4.58
N PRO A 100 10.45 4.04 5.06
CA PRO A 100 11.59 4.25 4.17
C PRO A 100 11.78 3.10 3.16
N GLN A 101 11.52 1.84 3.54
CA GLN A 101 11.64 0.69 2.65
C GLN A 101 10.55 0.71 1.57
N LEU A 102 9.29 0.93 1.96
CA LEU A 102 8.18 1.07 1.02
C LEU A 102 8.34 2.28 0.10
N THR A 103 8.91 3.37 0.59
CA THR A 103 9.22 4.55 -0.24
C THR A 103 10.25 4.21 -1.31
N ARG A 104 11.31 3.46 -0.97
CA ARG A 104 12.29 2.97 -1.96
C ARG A 104 11.68 1.98 -2.95
N LEU A 105 10.87 1.05 -2.46
CA LEU A 105 10.13 0.10 -3.28
C LEU A 105 9.23 0.84 -4.28
N ALA A 106 8.45 1.80 -3.82
CA ALA A 106 7.57 2.59 -4.68
C ALA A 106 8.35 3.37 -5.75
N LYS A 107 9.51 3.91 -5.40
CA LYS A 107 10.41 4.55 -6.37
C LYS A 107 10.90 3.55 -7.43
N ALA A 108 11.33 2.37 -7.03
CA ALA A 108 11.77 1.33 -7.97
C ALA A 108 10.62 0.87 -8.89
N VAL A 109 9.42 0.73 -8.35
CA VAL A 109 8.21 0.40 -9.14
C VAL A 109 7.90 1.51 -10.14
N SER A 110 7.91 2.77 -9.71
CA SER A 110 7.58 3.93 -10.54
C SER A 110 8.53 4.13 -11.73
N GLN A 111 9.75 3.64 -11.63
CA GLN A 111 10.76 3.74 -12.68
C GLN A 111 10.67 2.63 -13.74
N ARG A 112 9.84 1.61 -13.54
CA ARG A 112 9.69 0.54 -14.52
C ARG A 112 8.99 1.06 -15.79
N PRO A 113 9.51 0.78 -16.99
CA PRO A 113 8.97 1.35 -18.25
C PRO A 113 7.47 1.13 -18.45
N ALA A 114 6.96 -0.06 -18.09
CA ALA A 114 5.53 -0.37 -18.22
C ALA A 114 4.65 0.37 -17.20
N ILE A 115 5.20 0.83 -16.09
CA ILE A 115 4.47 1.44 -14.98
C ILE A 115 4.63 2.95 -14.97
N ALA A 116 5.77 3.47 -15.35
CA ALA A 116 6.10 4.90 -15.27
C ALA A 116 5.03 5.85 -15.84
N PRO A 117 4.44 5.60 -17.03
CA PRO A 117 3.41 6.48 -17.57
C PRO A 117 2.14 6.52 -16.71
N VAL A 118 1.74 5.35 -16.18
CA VAL A 118 0.55 5.25 -15.31
C VAL A 118 0.83 5.89 -13.96
N TRP A 119 2.00 5.63 -13.39
CA TRP A 119 2.44 6.22 -12.13
C TRP A 119 2.42 7.75 -12.18
N LYS A 120 3.05 8.32 -13.21
CA LYS A 120 3.08 9.77 -13.42
C LYS A 120 1.69 10.37 -13.53
N ARG A 121 0.78 9.68 -14.22
CA ARG A 121 -0.61 10.13 -14.37
C ARG A 121 -1.36 10.22 -13.04
N HIS A 122 -1.11 9.26 -12.12
CA HIS A 122 -1.91 9.13 -10.90
C HIS A 122 -1.27 9.71 -9.64
N PHE A 123 0.06 9.75 -9.56
CA PHE A 123 0.77 10.10 -8.33
C PHE A 123 1.72 11.30 -8.43
N GLU A 124 2.00 11.78 -9.65
CA GLU A 124 2.92 12.91 -9.88
C GLU A 124 2.21 14.12 -10.52
N ARG A 125 0.92 14.14 -10.55
CA ARG A 125 0.18 15.35 -10.93
C ARG A 125 0.32 16.37 -9.80
N GLY A 126 1.16 17.35 -10.05
CA GLY A 126 1.24 18.58 -9.26
C GLY A 126 -0.02 19.42 -9.39
#